data_6d54ffabc8793948b37dab77dfe00f4d
#
_entry.id   6d54ffabc8793948b37dab77dfe00f4d
#
_cell.length_a   1.000
_cell.length_b   1.000
_cell.length_c   1.000
_cell.angle_alpha   90.00
_cell.angle_beta   90.00
_cell.angle_gamma   90.00
#
_symmetry.space_group_name_H-M   'P 1'
#
loop_
_entity.id
_entity.type
_entity.pdbx_description
1 polymer ?
#
loop_
_entity_poly.entity_id
_entity_poly.type
_entity_poly.pdbx_seq_one_letter_code
_entity_poly.pdbx_strand_id
1 'polypeptide(L)'
;MKSYKISDNIICVGVLISTILLFIGCKQRDDYPTFEKKEPMVIEPDIIPPDNEIGPLVKKIMDNSDVISTFKLDSTVSLAEGIKRTHVRYVNKLDQYVSMQILEVDLSASNIAVAALSPFDDYLFTVQSMSDMAKYNEGRSGGRIVAAVNGDVVASSAPAGSFIFKGRQLKTSTTTATSNLRAFLGVKKNGSVFIGNRPTSSSEFEPYDLNELTSLVSGGTWLLYRGSRVLSESTVVQANTAIGLNAQKSRLYAVVVDGGTNAFSIGITYNDLSDLMVAIGSSDAFVTNGGTSSVMVQRVQNSLSDPPSWMVVNKPSTPIGGPSANGIGFLVK
;
A
#
# COMPACT_ATOMS: atom_id res chain seq x y z
N MET A 1 62.90 57.66 1.09
CA MET A 1 63.60 58.31 -0.06
C MET A 1 62.76 58.08 -1.34
N LYS A 2 62.36 59.25 -1.94
CA LYS A 2 61.88 59.50 -3.31
C LYS A 2 60.75 58.63 -3.82
N SER A 3 59.50 59.02 -3.77
CA SER A 3 58.70 59.87 -4.66
C SER A 3 59.08 59.83 -6.15
N TYR A 4 58.11 59.31 -7.00
CA TYR A 4 57.87 59.91 -8.32
C TYR A 4 56.37 59.71 -8.69
N LYS A 5 55.71 60.88 -8.78
CA LYS A 5 54.51 61.09 -9.55
C LYS A 5 54.86 61.19 -11.04
N ILE A 6 54.10 60.60 -11.92
CA ILE A 6 53.93 61.16 -13.27
C ILE A 6 52.46 61.00 -13.60
N SER A 7 51.79 62.11 -13.79
CA SER A 7 50.57 62.30 -14.53
C SER A 7 50.94 62.30 -16.03
N ASP A 8 50.10 61.78 -16.86
CA ASP A 8 49.82 62.51 -18.12
C ASP A 8 48.63 61.87 -18.85
N ASN A 9 47.78 62.77 -19.23
CA ASN A 9 46.62 62.62 -20.08
C ASN A 9 46.98 62.02 -21.45
N ILE A 10 46.29 61.00 -21.82
CA ILE A 10 46.17 60.61 -23.25
C ILE A 10 44.71 60.61 -23.60
N ILE A 11 44.36 61.54 -24.43
CA ILE A 11 43.09 61.66 -25.15
C ILE A 11 42.98 60.43 -26.05
N CYS A 12 42.08 59.53 -25.74
CA CYS A 12 41.71 58.50 -26.68
C CYS A 12 40.48 58.94 -27.47
N VAL A 13 40.77 59.20 -28.73
CA VAL A 13 39.81 59.44 -29.82
C VAL A 13 38.85 58.21 -29.87
N GLY A 14 37.58 58.50 -29.69
CA GLY A 14 36.56 57.52 -29.79
C GLY A 14 36.41 56.99 -31.21
N VAL A 15 36.71 55.72 -31.38
CA VAL A 15 36.24 54.99 -32.55
C VAL A 15 34.93 54.30 -32.12
N LEU A 16 33.85 54.92 -32.59
CA LEU A 16 32.52 54.37 -32.46
C LEU A 16 32.42 53.16 -33.41
N ILE A 17 32.82 52.00 -32.98
CA ILE A 17 32.49 50.76 -33.68
C ILE A 17 31.06 50.40 -33.29
N SER A 18 30.15 50.75 -34.16
CA SER A 18 28.76 50.31 -34.15
C SER A 18 28.75 48.79 -34.36
N THR A 19 28.85 48.03 -33.27
CA THR A 19 28.53 46.61 -33.29
C THR A 19 27.03 46.48 -33.39
N ILE A 20 26.55 46.34 -34.60
CA ILE A 20 25.22 45.81 -34.86
C ILE A 20 25.21 44.38 -34.29
N LEU A 21 24.75 44.24 -33.08
CA LEU A 21 24.34 42.93 -32.52
C LEU A 21 23.13 42.49 -33.35
N LEU A 22 23.40 41.68 -34.37
CA LEU A 22 22.40 40.80 -34.95
C LEU A 22 21.92 39.89 -33.84
N PHE A 23 20.82 40.28 -33.21
CA PHE A 23 19.99 39.34 -32.49
C PHE A 23 19.47 38.31 -33.49
N ILE A 24 20.27 37.28 -33.76
CA ILE A 24 19.73 36.04 -34.29
C ILE A 24 18.90 35.50 -33.13
N GLY A 25 17.63 35.87 -33.12
CA GLY A 25 16.65 35.22 -32.28
C GLY A 25 16.67 33.75 -32.65
N CYS A 26 17.36 32.93 -31.87
CA CYS A 26 17.04 31.51 -31.84
C CYS A 26 15.55 31.44 -31.54
N LYS A 27 14.75 31.25 -32.58
CA LYS A 27 13.40 30.76 -32.41
C LYS A 27 13.57 29.43 -31.68
N GLN A 28 13.42 29.47 -30.37
CA GLN A 28 13.32 28.30 -29.57
C GLN A 28 12.15 27.53 -30.18
N ARG A 29 12.43 26.45 -30.87
CA ARG A 29 11.40 25.52 -31.30
C ARG A 29 10.74 25.04 -30.02
N ASP A 30 9.50 25.45 -29.79
CA ASP A 30 8.62 24.87 -28.78
C ASP A 30 8.18 23.47 -29.24
N ASP A 31 9.16 22.62 -29.53
CA ASP A 31 8.94 21.21 -29.84
C ASP A 31 8.91 20.36 -28.56
N TYR A 32 8.78 20.99 -27.38
CA TYR A 32 8.39 20.26 -26.21
C TYR A 32 6.95 19.81 -26.41
N PRO A 33 6.68 18.48 -26.34
CA PRO A 33 5.32 18.02 -26.33
C PRO A 33 4.61 18.77 -25.20
N THR A 34 3.61 19.56 -25.56
CA THR A 34 2.68 20.14 -24.59
C THR A 34 2.04 18.97 -23.91
N PHE A 35 2.57 18.63 -22.75
CA PHE A 35 1.85 17.75 -21.84
C PHE A 35 0.57 18.51 -21.52
N GLU A 36 -0.54 18.11 -22.14
CA GLU A 36 -1.84 18.51 -21.67
C GLU A 36 -1.82 18.14 -20.19
N LYS A 37 -1.84 19.17 -19.36
CA LYS A 37 -2.01 19.01 -17.92
C LYS A 37 -3.39 18.37 -17.80
N LYS A 38 -3.42 17.03 -17.78
CA LYS A 38 -4.65 16.32 -17.45
C LYS A 38 -5.06 16.91 -16.10
N GLU A 39 -6.16 17.63 -16.11
CA GLU A 39 -6.74 18.10 -14.87
C GLU A 39 -6.80 16.91 -13.93
N PRO A 40 -6.44 17.09 -12.66
CA PRO A 40 -6.55 16.01 -11.70
C PRO A 40 -7.97 15.49 -11.83
N MET A 41 -8.11 14.20 -12.08
CA MET A 41 -9.41 13.54 -12.20
C MET A 41 -10.17 13.95 -10.92
N VAL A 42 -11.11 14.89 -11.09
CA VAL A 42 -12.03 15.23 -10.00
C VAL A 42 -12.78 13.93 -9.75
N ILE A 43 -12.42 13.25 -8.67
CA ILE A 43 -13.21 12.14 -8.16
C ILE A 43 -14.51 12.81 -7.75
N GLU A 44 -15.50 12.75 -8.63
CA GLU A 44 -16.84 13.18 -8.28
C GLU A 44 -17.18 12.53 -6.94
N PRO A 45 -17.78 13.26 -6.00
CA PRO A 45 -18.24 12.66 -4.76
C PRO A 45 -19.11 11.48 -5.17
N ASP A 46 -18.75 10.27 -4.71
CA ASP A 46 -19.47 9.04 -5.01
C ASP A 46 -20.96 9.32 -4.96
N ILE A 47 -21.60 9.39 -6.14
CA ILE A 47 -23.06 9.46 -6.22
C ILE A 47 -23.53 8.13 -5.66
N ILE A 48 -23.95 8.12 -4.41
CA ILE A 48 -24.51 6.94 -3.75
C ILE A 48 -25.78 6.60 -4.54
N PRO A 49 -25.82 5.44 -5.24
CA PRO A 49 -27.03 5.06 -5.94
C PRO A 49 -28.18 4.99 -4.91
N PRO A 50 -29.37 5.47 -5.24
CA PRO A 50 -30.50 5.53 -4.30
C PRO A 50 -30.94 4.16 -3.75
N ASP A 51 -30.56 3.05 -4.42
CA ASP A 51 -30.91 1.66 -4.08
C ASP A 51 -29.70 0.80 -3.78
N ASN A 52 -28.77 1.31 -2.95
CA ASN A 52 -27.56 0.56 -2.60
C ASN A 52 -27.91 -0.55 -1.58
N GLU A 53 -28.19 -1.73 -2.08
CA GLU A 53 -28.43 -2.91 -1.25
C GLU A 53 -27.17 -3.28 -0.46
N ILE A 54 -27.37 -3.65 0.82
CA ILE A 54 -26.27 -4.13 1.66
C ILE A 54 -25.83 -5.50 1.17
N GLY A 55 -24.64 -5.59 0.63
CA GLY A 55 -24.06 -6.84 0.16
C GLY A 55 -23.70 -7.82 1.28
N PRO A 56 -23.46 -9.08 0.96
CA PRO A 56 -23.27 -10.15 1.95
C PRO A 56 -22.12 -9.88 2.94
N LEU A 57 -21.02 -9.26 2.46
CA LEU A 57 -19.87 -8.97 3.32
C LEU A 57 -20.18 -7.89 4.34
N VAL A 58 -20.79 -6.78 3.91
CA VAL A 58 -21.17 -5.69 4.80
C VAL A 58 -22.24 -6.13 5.77
N LYS A 59 -23.25 -6.89 5.30
CA LYS A 59 -24.22 -7.51 6.19
C LYS A 59 -23.57 -8.36 7.26
N LYS A 60 -22.59 -9.20 6.89
CA LYS A 60 -21.83 -10.03 7.83
C LYS A 60 -21.11 -9.18 8.88
N ILE A 61 -20.51 -8.03 8.48
CA ILE A 61 -19.86 -7.10 9.40
C ILE A 61 -20.90 -6.54 10.40
N MET A 62 -22.04 -6.07 9.92
CA MET A 62 -23.09 -5.48 10.76
C MET A 62 -23.73 -6.51 11.70
N ASP A 63 -23.89 -7.75 11.27
CA ASP A 63 -24.48 -8.83 12.09
C ASP A 63 -23.51 -9.30 13.20
N ASN A 64 -22.18 -9.11 13.05
CA ASN A 64 -21.16 -9.65 13.95
C ASN A 64 -20.28 -8.60 14.63
N SER A 65 -20.50 -7.32 14.37
CA SER A 65 -19.80 -6.22 15.04
C SER A 65 -20.66 -4.95 15.01
N ASP A 66 -20.30 -4.01 15.85
CA ASP A 66 -20.91 -2.69 15.93
C ASP A 66 -19.99 -1.58 15.37
N VAL A 67 -18.99 -1.95 14.58
CA VAL A 67 -18.06 -1.02 13.89
C VAL A 67 -18.83 -0.11 12.93
N ILE A 68 -19.83 -0.65 12.24
CA ILE A 68 -20.73 0.10 11.33
C ILE A 68 -21.97 0.50 12.11
N SER A 69 -22.09 1.79 12.44
CA SER A 69 -23.31 2.34 13.04
C SER A 69 -24.36 2.67 11.96
N THR A 70 -23.93 3.33 10.89
CA THR A 70 -24.81 3.68 9.77
C THR A 70 -24.11 3.36 8.46
N PHE A 71 -24.71 2.50 7.69
CA PHE A 71 -24.26 2.13 6.35
C PHE A 71 -24.45 3.29 5.36
N LYS A 72 -23.51 3.47 4.42
CA LYS A 72 -23.56 4.50 3.37
C LYS A 72 -23.32 3.98 1.98
N LEU A 73 -22.36 3.06 1.80
CA LEU A 73 -21.98 2.51 0.49
C LEU A 73 -21.45 1.09 0.64
N ASP A 74 -21.85 0.23 -0.28
CA ASP A 74 -21.28 -1.09 -0.52
C ASP A 74 -21.16 -1.29 -2.05
N SER A 75 -19.96 -1.42 -2.53
CA SER A 75 -19.69 -1.67 -3.94
C SER A 75 -18.67 -2.80 -4.09
N THR A 76 -19.15 -3.95 -4.53
CA THR A 76 -18.32 -5.15 -4.74
C THR A 76 -18.03 -5.37 -6.21
N VAL A 77 -16.75 -5.56 -6.54
CA VAL A 77 -16.27 -5.91 -7.87
C VAL A 77 -15.46 -7.20 -7.82
N SER A 78 -15.67 -8.09 -8.81
CA SER A 78 -14.80 -9.24 -9.00
C SER A 78 -13.59 -8.83 -9.81
N LEU A 79 -12.38 -8.99 -9.23
CA LEU A 79 -11.14 -8.69 -9.92
C LEU A 79 -10.63 -9.88 -10.73
N ALA A 80 -10.93 -11.08 -10.25
CA ALA A 80 -10.69 -12.36 -10.88
C ALA A 80 -11.56 -13.41 -10.19
N GLU A 81 -11.65 -14.61 -10.78
CA GLU A 81 -12.22 -15.74 -10.08
C GLU A 81 -11.45 -15.99 -8.78
N GLY A 82 -12.16 -16.03 -7.65
CA GLY A 82 -11.57 -16.16 -6.31
C GLY A 82 -11.01 -14.87 -5.68
N ILE A 83 -11.04 -13.71 -6.36
CA ILE A 83 -10.61 -12.43 -5.79
C ILE A 83 -11.69 -11.37 -6.01
N LYS A 84 -12.23 -10.83 -4.89
CA LYS A 84 -13.23 -9.75 -4.89
C LYS A 84 -12.73 -8.58 -4.07
N ARG A 85 -13.09 -7.38 -4.49
CA ARG A 85 -12.86 -6.15 -3.74
C ARG A 85 -14.18 -5.49 -3.44
N THR A 86 -14.39 -5.14 -2.17
CA THR A 86 -15.57 -4.40 -1.70
C THR A 86 -15.13 -3.05 -1.16
N HIS A 87 -15.69 -1.98 -1.71
CA HIS A 87 -15.57 -0.64 -1.15
C HIS A 87 -16.74 -0.40 -0.20
N VAL A 88 -16.45 -0.07 1.04
CA VAL A 88 -17.44 0.19 2.08
C VAL A 88 -17.27 1.61 2.61
N ARG A 89 -18.37 2.36 2.69
CA ARG A 89 -18.43 3.63 3.42
C ARG A 89 -19.51 3.54 4.49
N TYR A 90 -19.20 4.05 5.67
CA TYR A 90 -20.11 4.02 6.81
C TYR A 90 -19.84 5.16 7.78
N VAL A 91 -20.74 5.32 8.73
CA VAL A 91 -20.57 6.17 9.91
C VAL A 91 -20.34 5.25 11.11
N ASN A 92 -19.33 5.54 11.91
CA ASN A 92 -19.01 4.80 13.12
C ASN A 92 -19.90 5.24 14.31
N LYS A 93 -19.69 4.65 15.48
CA LYS A 93 -20.42 4.98 16.71
C LYS A 93 -20.24 6.42 17.21
N LEU A 94 -19.19 7.11 16.76
CA LEU A 94 -18.89 8.50 17.12
C LEU A 94 -19.41 9.49 16.07
N ASP A 95 -20.32 9.05 15.21
CA ASP A 95 -20.89 9.83 14.09
C ASP A 95 -19.84 10.36 13.11
N GLN A 96 -18.80 9.56 12.85
CA GLN A 96 -17.68 9.93 11.98
C GLN A 96 -17.66 9.04 10.74
N TYR A 97 -17.34 9.65 9.59
CA TYR A 97 -17.23 8.92 8.33
C TYR A 97 -15.97 8.04 8.29
N VAL A 98 -16.15 6.83 7.80
CA VAL A 98 -15.06 5.86 7.53
C VAL A 98 -15.26 5.29 6.14
N SER A 99 -14.15 5.17 5.41
CA SER A 99 -14.05 4.53 4.10
C SER A 99 -13.02 3.43 4.17
N MET A 100 -13.33 2.24 3.60
CA MET A 100 -12.41 1.13 3.57
C MET A 100 -12.56 0.31 2.29
N GLN A 101 -11.47 -0.32 1.89
CA GLN A 101 -11.42 -1.33 0.84
C GLN A 101 -11.13 -2.68 1.48
N ILE A 102 -11.94 -3.68 1.18
CA ILE A 102 -11.76 -5.06 1.64
C ILE A 102 -11.53 -5.94 0.42
N LEU A 103 -10.38 -6.59 0.35
CA LEU A 103 -10.06 -7.62 -0.62
C LEU A 103 -10.28 -8.99 0.02
N GLU A 104 -11.14 -9.80 -0.59
CA GLU A 104 -11.36 -11.20 -0.24
C GLU A 104 -10.65 -12.09 -1.26
N VAL A 105 -9.79 -12.99 -0.78
CA VAL A 105 -8.97 -13.88 -1.61
C VAL A 105 -9.25 -15.32 -1.22
N ASP A 106 -9.75 -16.12 -2.16
CA ASP A 106 -10.02 -17.55 -1.97
C ASP A 106 -8.74 -18.34 -2.27
N LEU A 107 -8.02 -18.72 -1.21
CA LEU A 107 -6.79 -19.51 -1.30
C LEU A 107 -7.02 -20.98 -1.65
N SER A 108 -8.28 -21.46 -1.67
CA SER A 108 -8.61 -22.82 -2.11
C SER A 108 -8.62 -22.95 -3.64
N ALA A 109 -8.75 -21.84 -4.34
CA ALA A 109 -8.70 -21.82 -5.81
C ALA A 109 -7.24 -22.00 -6.29
N SER A 110 -7.02 -23.02 -7.11
CA SER A 110 -5.68 -23.43 -7.56
C SER A 110 -4.95 -22.39 -8.43
N ASN A 111 -5.71 -21.49 -9.06
CA ASN A 111 -5.20 -20.39 -9.87
C ASN A 111 -4.80 -19.15 -9.06
N ILE A 112 -5.05 -19.13 -7.77
CA ILE A 112 -4.73 -17.98 -6.91
C ILE A 112 -3.35 -18.16 -6.26
N ALA A 113 -2.62 -17.07 -6.15
CA ALA A 113 -1.37 -17.00 -5.42
C ALA A 113 -1.22 -15.68 -4.66
N VAL A 114 -0.38 -15.71 -3.64
CA VAL A 114 0.05 -14.53 -2.88
C VAL A 114 1.56 -14.46 -2.94
N ALA A 115 2.12 -13.28 -3.13
CA ALA A 115 3.57 -13.09 -3.17
C ALA A 115 3.99 -11.80 -2.46
N ALA A 116 5.19 -11.81 -1.90
CA ALA A 116 5.88 -10.59 -1.54
C ALA A 116 6.25 -9.80 -2.80
N LEU A 117 6.13 -8.49 -2.74
CA LEU A 117 6.59 -7.57 -3.77
C LEU A 117 7.77 -6.75 -3.22
N SER A 118 8.76 -6.51 -4.08
CA SER A 118 9.92 -5.69 -3.77
C SER A 118 10.02 -4.51 -4.73
N PRO A 119 10.50 -3.33 -4.30
CA PRO A 119 10.75 -2.22 -5.19
C PRO A 119 11.61 -2.64 -6.39
N PHE A 120 11.17 -2.23 -7.60
CA PHE A 120 11.81 -2.55 -8.89
C PHE A 120 11.97 -4.05 -9.19
N ASP A 121 11.27 -4.94 -8.46
CA ASP A 121 11.47 -6.40 -8.51
C ASP A 121 12.91 -6.82 -8.16
N ASP A 122 13.60 -6.03 -7.35
CA ASP A 122 15.00 -6.21 -7.00
C ASP A 122 15.17 -6.72 -5.55
N TYR A 123 16.38 -7.19 -5.26
CA TYR A 123 16.81 -7.64 -3.93
C TYR A 123 17.45 -6.52 -3.09
N LEU A 124 17.54 -5.31 -3.62
CA LEU A 124 18.08 -4.14 -2.93
C LEU A 124 16.99 -3.40 -2.16
N PHE A 125 17.35 -2.88 -1.00
CA PHE A 125 16.43 -2.06 -0.20
C PHE A 125 16.32 -0.65 -0.77
N THR A 126 15.10 -0.28 -1.09
CA THR A 126 14.68 1.05 -1.48
C THR A 126 13.17 1.18 -1.25
N VAL A 127 12.59 2.29 -1.65
CA VAL A 127 11.15 2.53 -1.55
C VAL A 127 10.57 2.86 -2.91
N GLN A 128 9.31 2.48 -3.11
CA GLN A 128 8.60 2.69 -4.36
C GLN A 128 7.10 2.89 -4.09
N SER A 129 6.37 3.59 -4.98
CA SER A 129 4.91 3.61 -4.94
C SER A 129 4.35 2.20 -5.14
N MET A 130 3.21 1.87 -4.55
CA MET A 130 2.60 0.54 -4.73
C MET A 130 2.18 0.28 -6.17
N SER A 131 1.75 1.31 -6.91
CA SER A 131 1.41 1.18 -8.33
C SER A 131 2.61 0.79 -9.17
N ASP A 132 3.76 1.45 -8.96
CA ASP A 132 4.99 1.10 -9.66
C ASP A 132 5.54 -0.25 -9.19
N MET A 133 5.49 -0.53 -7.89
CA MET A 133 5.93 -1.82 -7.36
C MET A 133 5.12 -2.97 -7.99
N ALA A 134 3.80 -2.86 -8.06
CA ALA A 134 2.96 -3.85 -8.73
C ALA A 134 3.35 -3.98 -10.21
N LYS A 135 3.57 -2.86 -10.91
CA LYS A 135 4.00 -2.85 -12.32
C LYS A 135 5.33 -3.57 -12.55
N TYR A 136 6.33 -3.30 -11.71
CA TYR A 136 7.67 -3.92 -11.87
C TYR A 136 7.68 -5.41 -11.53
N ASN A 137 6.84 -5.84 -10.59
CA ASN A 137 6.72 -7.24 -10.20
C ASN A 137 5.76 -8.05 -11.08
N GLU A 138 5.00 -7.40 -11.99
CA GLU A 138 4.03 -8.05 -12.89
C GLU A 138 4.69 -9.13 -13.74
N GLY A 139 4.10 -10.33 -13.74
CA GLY A 139 4.59 -11.49 -14.49
C GLY A 139 5.89 -12.11 -13.93
N ARG A 140 6.54 -11.47 -12.97
CA ARG A 140 7.81 -11.93 -12.39
C ARG A 140 7.65 -12.61 -11.03
N SER A 141 6.49 -12.47 -10.42
CA SER A 141 6.16 -13.05 -9.11
C SER A 141 5.35 -14.35 -9.21
N GLY A 142 5.36 -15.01 -10.36
CA GLY A 142 4.69 -16.30 -10.54
C GLY A 142 3.24 -16.23 -11.01
N GLY A 143 2.80 -15.06 -11.51
CA GLY A 143 1.45 -14.86 -12.03
C GLY A 143 1.16 -13.40 -12.35
N ARG A 144 -0.06 -13.13 -12.79
CA ARG A 144 -0.57 -11.80 -13.07
C ARG A 144 -1.07 -11.16 -11.77
N ILE A 145 -0.49 -10.05 -11.36
CA ILE A 145 -0.94 -9.32 -10.19
C ILE A 145 -2.27 -8.63 -10.50
N VAL A 146 -3.31 -8.89 -9.73
CA VAL A 146 -4.63 -8.24 -9.90
C VAL A 146 -4.90 -7.17 -8.86
N ALA A 147 -4.28 -7.28 -7.68
CA ALA A 147 -4.29 -6.27 -6.63
C ALA A 147 -3.01 -6.36 -5.80
N ALA A 148 -2.66 -5.28 -5.12
CA ALA A 148 -1.59 -5.27 -4.16
C ALA A 148 -1.87 -4.25 -3.03
N VAL A 149 -1.26 -4.49 -1.87
CA VAL A 149 -1.28 -3.57 -0.73
C VAL A 149 0.13 -3.33 -0.20
N ASN A 150 0.32 -2.21 0.50
CA ASN A 150 1.58 -1.93 1.17
C ASN A 150 1.93 -3.01 2.21
N GLY A 151 3.19 -3.26 2.35
CA GLY A 151 3.73 -4.15 3.39
C GLY A 151 4.13 -3.42 4.66
N ASP A 152 5.30 -3.75 5.17
CA ASP A 152 5.80 -3.32 6.48
C ASP A 152 6.15 -1.82 6.56
N VAL A 153 6.30 -1.35 7.77
CA VAL A 153 6.82 0.00 8.06
C VAL A 153 8.19 0.21 7.41
N VAL A 154 8.39 1.37 6.81
CA VAL A 154 9.67 1.76 6.22
C VAL A 154 10.63 2.23 7.31
N ALA A 155 11.79 1.60 7.38
CA ALA A 155 12.88 1.97 8.27
C ALA A 155 14.16 2.15 7.43
N SER A 156 14.58 3.38 7.19
CA SER A 156 15.78 3.71 6.39
C SER A 156 15.77 3.01 5.02
N SER A 157 14.67 3.15 4.27
CA SER A 157 14.45 2.55 2.95
C SER A 157 14.32 1.02 2.91
N ALA A 158 14.32 0.34 4.06
CA ALA A 158 14.08 -1.08 4.19
C ALA A 158 12.78 -1.35 4.95
N PRO A 159 12.17 -2.54 4.83
CA PRO A 159 11.11 -2.94 5.74
C PRO A 159 11.65 -3.03 7.19
N ALA A 160 10.84 -2.68 8.18
CA ALA A 160 11.28 -2.69 9.58
C ALA A 160 11.57 -4.11 10.09
N GLY A 161 10.76 -5.09 9.71
CA GLY A 161 10.86 -6.47 10.13
C GLY A 161 11.53 -7.39 9.10
N SER A 162 11.27 -8.69 9.26
CA SER A 162 11.81 -9.73 8.37
C SER A 162 11.20 -9.63 6.97
N PHE A 163 12.00 -9.98 5.97
CA PHE A 163 11.56 -9.96 4.58
C PHE A 163 12.21 -11.09 3.78
N ILE A 164 11.38 -11.93 3.15
CA ILE A 164 11.79 -12.96 2.18
C ILE A 164 11.12 -12.63 0.86
N PHE A 165 11.91 -12.52 -0.19
CA PHE A 165 11.48 -12.24 -1.55
C PHE A 165 12.01 -13.29 -2.50
N LYS A 166 11.11 -13.95 -3.25
CA LYS A 166 11.46 -15.05 -4.20
C LYS A 166 12.36 -16.13 -3.58
N GLY A 167 12.05 -16.51 -2.34
CA GLY A 167 12.79 -17.53 -1.59
C GLY A 167 14.13 -17.06 -1.01
N ARG A 168 14.54 -15.81 -1.26
CA ARG A 168 15.76 -15.25 -0.68
C ARG A 168 15.43 -14.41 0.55
N GLN A 169 16.04 -14.73 1.66
CA GLN A 169 15.96 -13.94 2.88
C GLN A 169 16.80 -12.67 2.74
N LEU A 170 16.14 -11.52 2.64
CA LEU A 170 16.80 -10.22 2.50
C LEU A 170 17.02 -9.56 3.84
N LYS A 171 16.11 -9.76 4.78
CA LYS A 171 16.21 -9.20 6.13
C LYS A 171 15.69 -10.19 7.16
N THR A 172 16.41 -10.28 8.26
CA THR A 172 15.94 -10.93 9.49
C THR A 172 15.74 -9.87 10.55
N SER A 173 14.59 -9.89 11.19
CA SER A 173 14.34 -9.07 12.37
C SER A 173 15.29 -9.52 13.48
N THR A 174 16.00 -8.58 14.09
CA THR A 174 16.82 -8.87 15.26
C THR A 174 15.94 -9.21 16.46
N THR A 175 16.45 -10.07 17.34
CA THR A 175 15.77 -10.64 18.51
C THR A 175 15.57 -9.65 19.65
N THR A 176 14.98 -8.49 19.41
CA THR A 176 14.52 -7.65 20.52
C THR A 176 13.12 -8.11 20.96
N ALA A 177 12.76 -7.93 22.22
CA ALA A 177 11.44 -8.31 22.75
C ALA A 177 10.29 -7.74 21.91
N THR A 178 10.44 -6.52 21.38
CA THR A 178 9.48 -5.88 20.48
C THR A 178 9.43 -6.51 19.09
N SER A 179 10.53 -7.07 18.57
CA SER A 179 10.54 -7.75 17.27
C SER A 179 9.84 -9.11 17.32
N ASN A 180 9.72 -9.69 18.49
CA ASN A 180 9.07 -10.98 18.70
C ASN A 180 7.55 -10.91 18.61
N LEU A 181 7.00 -9.73 18.85
CA LEU A 181 5.56 -9.48 18.77
C LEU A 181 5.12 -9.09 17.35
N ARG A 182 6.06 -8.88 16.43
CA ARG A 182 5.72 -8.52 15.04
C ARG A 182 5.18 -9.73 14.29
N ALA A 183 3.98 -9.58 13.75
CA ALA A 183 3.40 -10.55 12.86
C ALA A 183 4.03 -10.50 11.48
N PHE A 184 3.79 -11.54 10.68
CA PHE A 184 4.13 -11.57 9.26
C PHE A 184 3.18 -12.47 8.48
N LEU A 185 3.02 -12.17 7.21
CA LEU A 185 2.44 -13.07 6.23
C LEU A 185 3.56 -13.91 5.61
N GLY A 186 3.45 -15.23 5.69
CA GLY A 186 4.37 -16.19 5.06
C GLY A 186 3.69 -16.96 3.95
N VAL A 187 4.42 -17.20 2.84
CA VAL A 187 4.00 -18.08 1.74
C VAL A 187 5.04 -19.16 1.57
N LYS A 188 4.63 -20.42 1.65
CA LYS A 188 5.50 -21.58 1.47
C LYS A 188 5.72 -21.90 -0.01
N LYS A 189 6.74 -22.69 -0.33
CA LYS A 189 7.04 -23.17 -1.69
C LYS A 189 5.88 -23.95 -2.31
N ASN A 190 5.06 -24.62 -1.51
CA ASN A 190 3.87 -25.33 -1.95
C ASN A 190 2.65 -24.39 -2.18
N GLY A 191 2.81 -23.08 -1.99
CA GLY A 191 1.76 -22.08 -2.15
C GLY A 191 0.89 -21.85 -0.91
N SER A 192 1.03 -22.62 0.16
CA SER A 192 0.24 -22.40 1.38
C SER A 192 0.63 -21.09 2.07
N VAL A 193 -0.39 -20.40 2.59
CA VAL A 193 -0.29 -19.10 3.24
C VAL A 193 -0.55 -19.25 4.73
N PHE A 194 0.20 -18.53 5.56
CA PHE A 194 -0.01 -18.49 7.01
C PHE A 194 0.37 -17.13 7.58
N ILE A 195 -0.17 -16.81 8.73
CA ILE A 195 0.25 -15.69 9.57
C ILE A 195 1.01 -16.25 10.76
N GLY A 196 2.16 -15.68 11.03
CA GLY A 196 3.01 -16.09 12.13
C GLY A 196 3.83 -14.93 12.67
N ASN A 197 4.57 -15.19 13.73
CA ASN A 197 5.65 -14.33 14.14
C ASN A 197 6.87 -15.20 14.43
N ARG A 198 8.02 -14.58 14.63
CA ARG A 198 9.23 -15.31 14.96
C ARG A 198 9.14 -15.81 16.41
N PRO A 199 9.18 -17.13 16.64
CA PRO A 199 9.26 -17.65 17.99
C PRO A 199 10.62 -17.27 18.60
N THR A 200 10.62 -16.75 19.82
CA THR A 200 11.86 -16.42 20.50
C THR A 200 12.26 -17.42 21.54
N SER A 201 11.35 -18.02 22.22
CA SER A 201 11.66 -19.00 23.27
C SER A 201 10.44 -19.69 23.82
N SER A 202 9.24 -19.32 23.38
CA SER A 202 8.03 -19.92 23.88
C SER A 202 7.47 -20.95 22.91
N SER A 203 6.96 -22.05 23.46
CA SER A 203 6.25 -23.09 22.74
C SER A 203 4.93 -22.62 22.07
N GLU A 204 4.62 -21.33 22.14
CA GLU A 204 3.35 -20.77 21.66
C GLU A 204 3.33 -20.52 20.15
N PHE A 205 4.49 -20.48 19.51
CA PHE A 205 4.60 -20.17 18.09
C PHE A 205 4.87 -21.44 17.29
N GLU A 206 4.11 -21.64 16.21
CA GLU A 206 4.39 -22.73 15.29
C GLU A 206 5.79 -22.55 14.70
N PRO A 207 6.65 -23.57 14.80
CA PRO A 207 7.96 -23.52 14.16
C PRO A 207 7.76 -23.50 12.64
N TYR A 208 8.48 -22.63 11.96
CA TYR A 208 8.53 -22.57 10.50
C TYR A 208 9.98 -22.58 10.02
N ASP A 209 10.23 -23.32 8.94
CA ASP A 209 11.52 -23.30 8.28
C ASP A 209 11.53 -22.14 7.25
N LEU A 210 12.44 -21.18 7.45
CA LEU A 210 12.63 -20.05 6.52
C LEU A 210 13.01 -20.52 5.11
N ASN A 211 13.67 -21.68 4.98
CA ASN A 211 14.04 -22.25 3.71
C ASN A 211 12.85 -22.79 2.91
N GLU A 212 11.72 -23.03 3.55
CA GLU A 212 10.48 -23.44 2.88
C GLU A 212 9.68 -22.26 2.32
N LEU A 213 10.05 -21.01 2.64
CA LEU A 213 9.30 -19.83 2.26
C LEU A 213 9.77 -19.27 0.93
N THR A 214 8.81 -18.89 0.10
CA THR A 214 9.03 -18.06 -1.09
C THR A 214 8.84 -16.59 -0.78
N SER A 215 7.96 -16.27 0.18
CA SER A 215 7.64 -14.90 0.57
C SER A 215 7.44 -14.80 2.08
N LEU A 216 7.92 -13.72 2.67
CA LEU A 216 7.60 -13.29 4.02
C LEU A 216 7.55 -11.77 4.05
N VAL A 217 6.43 -11.20 4.46
CA VAL A 217 6.25 -9.77 4.65
C VAL A 217 5.81 -9.53 6.09
N SER A 218 6.68 -8.92 6.88
CA SER A 218 6.35 -8.55 8.26
C SER A 218 5.39 -7.35 8.29
N GLY A 219 4.81 -7.16 9.45
CA GLY A 219 4.00 -6.00 9.77
C GLY A 219 4.19 -5.54 11.20
N GLY A 220 3.27 -4.76 11.67
CA GLY A 220 3.27 -4.22 13.03
C GLY A 220 2.60 -5.13 14.05
N THR A 221 1.53 -4.62 14.62
CA THR A 221 0.82 -5.19 15.76
C THR A 221 -0.15 -6.29 15.34
N TRP A 222 -0.24 -7.35 16.14
CA TRP A 222 -1.31 -8.32 16.06
C TRP A 222 -2.67 -7.66 16.36
N LEU A 223 -3.67 -8.02 15.57
CA LEU A 223 -5.08 -7.70 15.82
C LEU A 223 -5.82 -8.92 16.37
N LEU A 224 -5.57 -10.08 15.77
CA LEU A 224 -6.16 -11.36 16.16
C LEU A 224 -5.08 -12.43 16.23
N TYR A 225 -5.15 -13.27 17.23
CA TYR A 225 -4.32 -14.44 17.39
C TYR A 225 -5.19 -15.65 17.77
N ARG A 226 -5.24 -16.66 16.91
CA ARG A 226 -6.03 -17.89 17.09
C ARG A 226 -7.50 -17.62 17.47
N GLY A 227 -8.13 -16.68 16.79
CA GLY A 227 -9.53 -16.29 17.01
C GLY A 227 -9.76 -15.31 18.15
N SER A 228 -8.73 -15.00 18.94
CA SER A 228 -8.83 -14.06 20.05
C SER A 228 -8.29 -12.69 19.68
N ARG A 229 -8.98 -11.64 20.13
CA ARG A 229 -8.51 -10.26 19.93
C ARG A 229 -7.27 -9.99 20.78
N VAL A 230 -6.30 -9.32 20.14
CA VAL A 230 -5.16 -8.73 20.83
C VAL A 230 -5.50 -7.27 21.09
N LEU A 231 -5.91 -6.97 22.31
CA LEU A 231 -6.33 -5.62 22.69
C LEU A 231 -5.14 -4.66 22.65
N SER A 232 -5.38 -3.49 22.08
CA SER A 232 -4.41 -2.39 22.04
C SER A 232 -4.81 -1.31 23.03
N GLU A 233 -3.83 -0.79 23.76
CA GLU A 233 -4.01 0.41 24.59
C GLU A 233 -4.02 1.70 23.75
N SER A 234 -3.62 1.61 22.48
CA SER A 234 -3.61 2.75 21.58
C SER A 234 -5.03 3.14 21.17
N THR A 235 -5.35 4.40 21.41
CA THR A 235 -6.61 5.05 20.97
C THR A 235 -6.43 5.85 19.69
N VAL A 236 -5.29 5.73 19.02
CA VAL A 236 -4.99 6.47 17.79
C VAL A 236 -5.92 6.01 16.68
N VAL A 237 -6.63 6.99 16.10
CA VAL A 237 -7.48 6.82 14.93
C VAL A 237 -6.69 7.26 13.71
N GLN A 238 -6.45 6.35 12.77
CA GLN A 238 -5.65 6.64 11.57
C GLN A 238 -6.00 5.68 10.42
N ALA A 239 -5.47 5.98 9.22
CA ALA A 239 -5.46 5.01 8.13
C ALA A 239 -4.66 3.77 8.54
N ASN A 240 -5.13 2.59 8.14
CA ASN A 240 -4.46 1.31 8.45
C ASN A 240 -4.60 0.34 7.29
N THR A 241 -3.57 -0.49 7.12
CA THR A 241 -3.62 -1.68 6.25
C THR A 241 -3.47 -2.92 7.12
N ALA A 242 -4.41 -3.84 7.02
CA ALA A 242 -4.40 -5.09 7.77
C ALA A 242 -4.52 -6.30 6.85
N ILE A 243 -3.91 -7.40 7.28
CA ILE A 243 -4.02 -8.72 6.66
C ILE A 243 -4.64 -9.68 7.66
N GLY A 244 -5.61 -10.47 7.21
CA GLY A 244 -6.24 -11.51 8.02
C GLY A 244 -6.36 -12.82 7.27
N LEU A 245 -6.40 -13.91 8.04
CA LEU A 245 -6.53 -15.28 7.53
C LEU A 245 -7.57 -16.01 8.37
N ASN A 246 -8.49 -16.73 7.72
CA ASN A 246 -9.44 -17.56 8.44
C ASN A 246 -8.77 -18.80 9.06
N ALA A 247 -9.44 -19.44 10.01
CA ALA A 247 -8.90 -20.61 10.74
C ALA A 247 -8.51 -21.77 9.81
N GLN A 248 -9.24 -21.96 8.69
CA GLN A 248 -8.98 -23.01 7.70
C GLN A 248 -7.83 -22.66 6.76
N LYS A 249 -7.27 -21.45 6.84
CA LYS A 249 -6.24 -20.92 5.92
C LYS A 249 -6.65 -20.95 4.44
N SER A 250 -7.96 -20.96 4.19
CA SER A 250 -8.56 -21.00 2.85
C SER A 250 -9.01 -19.64 2.34
N ARG A 251 -9.11 -18.63 3.23
CA ARG A 251 -9.54 -17.28 2.85
C ARG A 251 -8.66 -16.23 3.51
N LEU A 252 -8.10 -15.39 2.67
CA LEU A 252 -7.28 -14.25 3.11
C LEU A 252 -8.06 -12.96 2.86
N TYR A 253 -7.93 -12.04 3.79
CA TYR A 253 -8.48 -10.69 3.71
C TYR A 253 -7.35 -9.67 3.75
N ALA A 254 -7.42 -8.68 2.85
CA ALA A 254 -6.62 -7.46 2.97
C ALA A 254 -7.56 -6.28 3.12
N VAL A 255 -7.42 -5.55 4.20
CA VAL A 255 -8.28 -4.39 4.53
C VAL A 255 -7.43 -3.14 4.53
N VAL A 256 -7.84 -2.15 3.76
CA VAL A 256 -7.22 -0.81 3.77
C VAL A 256 -8.29 0.20 4.19
N VAL A 257 -8.10 0.81 5.34
CA VAL A 257 -8.97 1.87 5.86
C VAL A 257 -8.32 3.21 5.58
N ASP A 258 -9.04 4.11 4.93
CA ASP A 258 -8.62 5.49 4.71
C ASP A 258 -8.64 6.28 6.03
N GLY A 259 -7.85 7.35 6.11
CA GLY A 259 -7.83 8.20 7.29
C GLY A 259 -7.19 9.56 7.06
N GLY A 260 -7.26 10.41 8.07
CA GLY A 260 -6.64 11.72 8.05
C GLY A 260 -7.52 12.86 7.50
N THR A 261 -8.77 12.59 7.12
CA THR A 261 -9.72 13.62 6.68
C THR A 261 -11.10 13.39 7.30
N ASN A 262 -11.55 14.26 8.19
CA ASN A 262 -12.83 14.14 8.88
C ASN A 262 -14.02 14.10 7.91
N ALA A 263 -13.94 14.79 6.79
CA ALA A 263 -15.02 14.85 5.80
C ALA A 263 -15.18 13.56 4.98
N PHE A 264 -14.12 12.77 4.81
CA PHE A 264 -14.15 11.56 3.98
C PHE A 264 -13.97 10.30 4.82
N SER A 265 -12.89 10.22 5.60
CA SER A 265 -12.58 9.10 6.48
C SER A 265 -11.66 9.55 7.60
N ILE A 266 -12.09 9.35 8.83
CA ILE A 266 -11.30 9.67 10.03
C ILE A 266 -10.17 8.64 10.21
N GLY A 267 -10.39 7.40 9.81
CA GLY A 267 -9.57 6.25 10.11
C GLY A 267 -10.25 5.28 11.06
N ILE A 268 -9.46 4.38 11.63
CA ILE A 268 -9.92 3.33 12.52
C ILE A 268 -8.92 3.11 13.65
N THR A 269 -9.38 2.75 14.86
CA THR A 269 -8.52 2.27 15.95
C THR A 269 -8.11 0.81 15.71
N TYR A 270 -7.07 0.34 16.37
CA TYR A 270 -6.70 -1.09 16.29
C TYR A 270 -7.77 -2.01 16.89
N ASN A 271 -8.50 -1.56 17.92
CA ASN A 271 -9.54 -2.37 18.54
C ASN A 271 -10.76 -2.51 17.61
N ASP A 272 -11.23 -1.41 16.98
CA ASP A 272 -12.31 -1.47 15.99
C ASP A 272 -11.89 -2.28 14.74
N LEU A 273 -10.61 -2.17 14.33
CA LEU A 273 -10.08 -2.96 13.23
C LEU A 273 -10.02 -4.47 13.60
N SER A 274 -9.73 -4.80 14.86
CA SER A 274 -9.81 -6.18 15.36
C SER A 274 -11.23 -6.71 15.31
N ASP A 275 -12.21 -5.91 15.74
CA ASP A 275 -13.64 -6.25 15.67
C ASP A 275 -14.09 -6.49 14.23
N LEU A 276 -13.68 -5.61 13.32
CA LEU A 276 -13.92 -5.77 11.89
C LEU A 276 -13.33 -7.08 11.35
N MET A 277 -12.07 -7.39 11.71
CA MET A 277 -11.39 -8.60 11.24
C MET A 277 -12.05 -9.88 11.76
N VAL A 278 -12.54 -9.88 13.02
CA VAL A 278 -13.38 -10.98 13.54
C VAL A 278 -14.66 -11.09 12.73
N ALA A 279 -15.35 -9.98 12.52
CA ALA A 279 -16.66 -9.96 11.84
C ALA A 279 -16.59 -10.49 10.41
N ILE A 280 -15.52 -10.20 9.67
CA ILE A 280 -15.32 -10.76 8.32
C ILE A 280 -14.86 -12.22 8.33
N GLY A 281 -14.49 -12.78 9.49
CA GLY A 281 -14.17 -14.20 9.67
C GLY A 281 -12.69 -14.53 9.71
N SER A 282 -11.83 -13.58 10.03
CA SER A 282 -10.42 -13.84 10.31
C SER A 282 -10.25 -14.53 11.67
N SER A 283 -9.30 -15.45 11.74
CA SER A 283 -8.80 -16.07 12.97
C SER A 283 -7.49 -15.44 13.42
N ASP A 284 -6.63 -15.16 12.46
CA ASP A 284 -5.37 -14.47 12.66
C ASP A 284 -5.35 -13.20 11.82
N ALA A 285 -4.91 -12.09 12.41
CA ALA A 285 -4.83 -10.81 11.69
C ALA A 285 -3.78 -9.89 12.31
N PHE A 286 -3.18 -9.06 11.47
CA PHE A 286 -2.21 -8.06 11.90
C PHE A 286 -2.24 -6.81 11.00
N VAL A 287 -1.72 -5.71 11.53
CA VAL A 287 -1.50 -4.47 10.77
C VAL A 287 -0.15 -4.55 10.07
N THR A 288 -0.12 -4.34 8.75
CA THR A 288 1.14 -4.24 8.00
C THR A 288 1.83 -2.90 8.29
N ASN A 289 1.12 -1.82 8.00
CA ASN A 289 1.53 -0.43 8.24
C ASN A 289 0.28 0.45 8.28
N GLY A 290 0.43 1.68 8.76
CA GLY A 290 -0.64 2.67 8.87
C GLY A 290 -0.24 4.04 8.30
N GLY A 291 -1.13 5.02 8.47
CA GLY A 291 -0.93 6.41 8.05
C GLY A 291 -0.85 6.57 6.53
N THR A 292 0.06 7.42 6.08
CA THR A 292 0.21 7.78 4.65
C THR A 292 0.55 6.61 3.73
N SER A 293 1.08 5.52 4.28
CA SER A 293 1.46 4.32 3.52
C SER A 293 0.29 3.38 3.25
N SER A 294 -0.87 3.59 3.89
CA SER A 294 -2.04 2.71 3.69
C SER A 294 -2.60 2.87 2.29
N VAL A 295 -2.33 1.88 1.43
CA VAL A 295 -2.69 1.94 0.02
C VAL A 295 -3.04 0.56 -0.53
N MET A 296 -4.11 0.50 -1.31
CA MET A 296 -4.48 -0.64 -2.14
C MET A 296 -4.46 -0.21 -3.60
N VAL A 297 -3.82 -1.00 -4.43
CA VAL A 297 -3.83 -0.81 -5.88
C VAL A 297 -4.50 -1.99 -6.56
N GLN A 298 -5.19 -1.70 -7.66
CA GLN A 298 -5.86 -2.67 -8.49
C GLN A 298 -5.35 -2.55 -9.92
N ARG A 299 -5.17 -3.70 -10.57
CA ARG A 299 -4.85 -3.76 -11.99
C ARG A 299 -6.03 -3.29 -12.82
N VAL A 300 -5.74 -2.42 -13.76
CA VAL A 300 -6.69 -1.94 -14.76
C VAL A 300 -6.14 -2.25 -16.15
N GLN A 301 -6.97 -2.82 -16.98
CA GLN A 301 -6.65 -3.08 -18.39
C GLN A 301 -7.95 -2.99 -19.20
N ASN A 302 -8.06 -1.94 -20.00
CA ASN A 302 -9.27 -1.65 -20.75
C ASN A 302 -9.44 -2.59 -21.95
N SER A 303 -8.34 -3.06 -22.54
CA SER A 303 -8.33 -4.08 -23.59
C SER A 303 -7.10 -4.98 -23.44
N LEU A 304 -7.12 -6.16 -24.10
CA LEU A 304 -5.98 -7.09 -24.08
C LEU A 304 -4.74 -6.52 -24.78
N SER A 305 -4.92 -5.55 -25.68
CA SER A 305 -3.83 -4.86 -26.38
C SER A 305 -3.18 -3.75 -25.54
N ASP A 306 -3.86 -3.25 -24.52
CA ASP A 306 -3.34 -2.17 -23.70
C ASP A 306 -2.34 -2.69 -22.66
N PRO A 307 -1.26 -1.95 -22.40
CA PRO A 307 -0.39 -2.28 -21.28
C PRO A 307 -1.17 -2.15 -19.97
N PRO A 308 -1.00 -3.08 -19.01
CA PRO A 308 -1.66 -2.98 -17.73
C PRO A 308 -1.19 -1.74 -16.96
N SER A 309 -2.13 -1.12 -16.27
CA SER A 309 -1.87 -0.05 -15.31
C SER A 309 -2.41 -0.42 -13.93
N TRP A 310 -1.96 0.27 -12.90
CA TRP A 310 -2.42 0.05 -11.53
C TRP A 310 -3.01 1.33 -10.98
N MET A 311 -4.27 1.27 -10.60
CA MET A 311 -5.02 2.36 -10.00
C MET A 311 -5.03 2.21 -8.48
N VAL A 312 -4.76 3.29 -7.77
CA VAL A 312 -5.03 3.38 -6.32
C VAL A 312 -6.55 3.40 -6.13
N VAL A 313 -7.07 2.47 -5.33
CA VAL A 313 -8.53 2.30 -5.16
C VAL A 313 -9.08 2.84 -3.85
N ASN A 314 -8.22 3.12 -2.88
CA ASN A 314 -8.55 3.86 -1.68
C ASN A 314 -8.18 5.35 -1.84
N LYS A 315 -8.40 6.16 -0.82
CA LYS A 315 -8.06 7.60 -0.81
C LYS A 315 -6.98 7.90 0.23
N PRO A 316 -5.71 7.56 -0.05
CA PRO A 316 -4.63 7.87 0.87
C PRO A 316 -4.45 9.40 0.99
N SER A 317 -3.80 9.85 2.06
CA SER A 317 -3.54 11.28 2.31
C SER A 317 -2.62 11.93 1.27
N THR A 318 -1.90 11.14 0.47
CA THR A 318 -1.15 11.57 -0.70
C THR A 318 -1.71 10.90 -1.95
N PRO A 319 -1.71 11.53 -3.15
CA PRO A 319 -2.42 11.02 -4.33
C PRO A 319 -2.09 9.59 -4.76
N ILE A 320 -0.88 9.12 -4.49
CA ILE A 320 -0.40 7.78 -4.85
C ILE A 320 -0.09 6.89 -3.65
N GLY A 321 -0.41 7.35 -2.44
CA GLY A 321 0.05 6.74 -1.19
C GLY A 321 1.52 7.07 -0.89
N GLY A 322 1.92 6.87 0.37
CA GLY A 322 3.33 6.96 0.77
C GLY A 322 4.16 5.83 0.15
N PRO A 323 5.45 6.04 -0.07
CA PRO A 323 6.33 5.01 -0.62
C PRO A 323 6.46 3.83 0.36
N SER A 324 6.55 2.62 -0.17
CA SER A 324 6.66 1.37 0.57
C SER A 324 7.97 0.67 0.27
N ALA A 325 8.55 0.01 1.29
CA ALA A 325 9.79 -0.77 1.14
C ALA A 325 9.52 -2.21 0.69
N ASN A 326 8.30 -2.68 0.80
CA ASN A 326 7.79 -3.93 0.26
C ASN A 326 6.26 -3.89 0.16
N GLY A 327 5.67 -4.90 -0.46
CA GLY A 327 4.23 -5.04 -0.59
C GLY A 327 3.79 -6.50 -0.62
N ILE A 328 2.48 -6.69 -0.64
CA ILE A 328 1.83 -7.99 -0.80
C ILE A 328 1.01 -7.95 -2.07
N GLY A 329 1.32 -8.83 -3.01
CA GLY A 329 0.61 -9.01 -4.27
C GLY A 329 -0.36 -10.18 -4.22
N PHE A 330 -1.53 -10.00 -4.83
CA PHE A 330 -2.56 -11.01 -5.03
C PHE A 330 -2.63 -11.33 -6.52
N LEU A 331 -2.39 -12.59 -6.87
CA LEU A 331 -2.08 -13.00 -8.22
C LEU A 331 -3.03 -14.06 -8.73
N VAL A 332 -3.19 -14.07 -10.05
CA VAL A 332 -3.76 -15.18 -10.82
C VAL A 332 -2.63 -15.82 -11.62
N LYS A 333 -2.47 -17.15 -11.48
CA LYS A 333 -1.48 -17.97 -12.20
C LYS A 333 -1.87 -18.18 -13.65
#